data_24eeed528948ecf6c13b33f13a21c75e
#
_entry.id   24eeed528948ecf6c13b33f13a21c75e
#
_cell.length_a   1.000
_cell.length_b   1.000
_cell.length_c   1.000
_cell.angle_alpha   90.00
_cell.angle_beta   90.00
_cell.angle_gamma   90.00
#
_symmetry.space_group_name_H-M   'P 1'
#
loop_
_entity.id
_entity.type
_entity.pdbx_description
1 polymer ?
#
loop_
_entity_poly.entity_id
_entity_poly.type
_entity_poly.pdbx_seq_one_letter_code
_entity_poly.pdbx_strand_id
1 'polypeptide(L)'
;SQFSTPFQFTLLPKKEAANLAAIYTLPEQFICIQHAEELIALPMHCYSDMQTIRAHLYVKKIGMRIGVLKGSDLVPAHDLAMSQWDKMPYETIEVDLNDALQFLRRADFKLNGPKGWHSISYMNCRLGWVKILPNRLNNYYPNTWRILNY
;
A
#
# COMPACT_ATOMS: atom_id res chain seq x y z
N SER A 1 -19.38 20.52 -16.21
CA SER A 1 -19.39 19.43 -15.22
C SER A 1 -18.71 18.22 -15.83
N GLN A 2 -17.47 17.95 -15.40
CA GLN A 2 -16.81 16.71 -15.76
C GLN A 2 -17.51 15.60 -14.96
N PHE A 3 -18.35 14.84 -15.66
CA PHE A 3 -18.85 13.56 -15.13
C PHE A 3 -17.64 12.62 -15.07
N SER A 4 -17.08 12.46 -13.89
CA SER A 4 -16.02 11.49 -13.67
C SER A 4 -16.59 10.08 -13.91
N THR A 5 -15.83 9.26 -14.59
CA THR A 5 -16.18 7.87 -14.90
C THR A 5 -16.54 7.13 -13.60
N PRO A 6 -17.63 6.35 -13.57
CA PRO A 6 -17.98 5.56 -12.38
C PRO A 6 -16.81 4.69 -11.94
N PHE A 7 -16.63 4.52 -10.63
CA PHE A 7 -15.60 3.65 -10.08
C PHE A 7 -15.82 2.21 -10.54
N GLN A 8 -15.00 1.75 -11.47
CA GLN A 8 -15.08 0.40 -12.02
C GLN A 8 -14.02 -0.47 -11.36
N PHE A 9 -14.43 -1.62 -10.86
CA PHE A 9 -13.54 -2.63 -10.32
C PHE A 9 -13.98 -4.04 -10.71
N THR A 10 -13.04 -4.96 -10.74
CA THR A 10 -13.27 -6.38 -11.01
C THR A 10 -12.73 -7.21 -9.86
N LEU A 11 -13.34 -8.36 -9.63
CA LEU A 11 -12.76 -9.36 -8.74
C LEU A 11 -11.46 -9.87 -9.34
N LEU A 12 -10.45 -10.03 -8.50
CA LEU A 12 -9.21 -10.67 -8.92
C LEU A 12 -9.48 -12.13 -9.28
N PRO A 13 -8.85 -12.67 -10.34
CA PRO A 13 -8.94 -14.09 -10.66
C PRO A 13 -8.54 -14.96 -9.46
N LYS A 14 -9.25 -16.07 -9.21
CA LYS A 14 -9.06 -16.90 -8.01
C LYS A 14 -7.60 -17.27 -7.73
N LYS A 15 -6.82 -17.60 -8.76
CA LYS A 15 -5.40 -17.96 -8.62
C LYS A 15 -4.56 -16.78 -8.13
N GLU A 16 -4.80 -15.59 -8.67
CA GLU A 16 -4.08 -14.37 -8.30
C GLU A 16 -4.49 -13.90 -6.91
N ALA A 17 -5.79 -13.96 -6.60
CA ALA A 17 -6.31 -13.66 -5.26
C ALA A 17 -5.72 -14.59 -4.19
N ALA A 18 -5.62 -15.90 -4.48
CA ALA A 18 -5.01 -16.87 -3.59
C ALA A 18 -3.52 -16.60 -3.36
N ASN A 19 -2.78 -16.25 -4.41
CA ASN A 19 -1.37 -15.88 -4.30
C ASN A 19 -1.18 -14.62 -3.43
N LEU A 20 -1.99 -13.59 -3.67
CA LEU A 20 -1.98 -12.37 -2.86
C LEU A 20 -2.35 -12.66 -1.40
N ALA A 21 -3.39 -13.43 -1.17
CA ALA A 21 -3.81 -13.83 0.17
C ALA A 21 -2.71 -14.60 0.91
N ALA A 22 -1.99 -15.48 0.22
CA ALA A 22 -0.86 -16.21 0.79
C ALA A 22 0.32 -15.28 1.12
N ILE A 23 0.69 -14.37 0.20
CA ILE A 23 1.81 -13.43 0.39
C ILE A 23 1.52 -12.45 1.54
N TYR A 24 0.34 -11.85 1.57
CA TYR A 24 -0.04 -10.82 2.54
C TYR A 24 -0.81 -11.37 3.73
N THR A 25 -1.03 -12.67 3.80
CA THR A 25 -1.81 -13.34 4.87
C THR A 25 -3.15 -12.64 5.09
N LEU A 26 -3.87 -12.35 3.98
CA LEU A 26 -5.17 -11.68 4.04
C LEU A 26 -6.16 -12.51 4.89
N PRO A 27 -6.90 -11.90 5.83
CA PRO A 27 -7.96 -12.61 6.54
C PRO A 27 -8.98 -13.20 5.55
N GLU A 28 -9.52 -14.39 5.85
CA GLU A 28 -10.47 -15.10 4.97
C GLU A 28 -11.72 -14.28 4.62
N GLN A 29 -12.10 -13.33 5.49
CA GLN A 29 -13.24 -12.45 5.28
C GLN A 29 -12.99 -11.31 4.29
N PHE A 30 -11.78 -11.21 3.71
CA PHE A 30 -11.46 -10.19 2.72
C PHE A 30 -11.41 -10.78 1.31
N ILE A 31 -11.82 -9.99 0.35
CA ILE A 31 -11.65 -10.25 -1.07
C ILE A 31 -10.73 -9.20 -1.69
N CYS A 32 -10.04 -9.60 -2.76
CA CYS A 32 -9.23 -8.68 -3.55
C CYS A 32 -9.99 -8.26 -4.80
N ILE A 33 -10.05 -6.95 -5.00
CA ILE A 33 -10.58 -6.33 -6.21
C ILE A 33 -9.45 -5.56 -6.91
N GLN A 34 -9.58 -5.43 -8.20
CA GLN A 34 -8.68 -4.63 -9.03
C GLN A 34 -9.45 -3.43 -9.60
N HIS A 35 -8.87 -2.25 -9.44
CA HIS A 35 -9.30 -1.02 -10.08
C HIS A 35 -8.12 -0.42 -10.84
N ALA A 36 -8.19 -0.43 -12.17
CA ALA A 36 -7.04 -0.14 -13.02
C ALA A 36 -5.81 -1.01 -12.63
N GLU A 37 -4.70 -0.41 -12.24
CA GLU A 37 -3.50 -1.10 -11.77
C GLU A 37 -3.49 -1.31 -10.25
N GLU A 38 -4.47 -0.77 -9.52
CA GLU A 38 -4.54 -0.84 -8.07
C GLU A 38 -5.19 -2.13 -7.59
N LEU A 39 -4.57 -2.76 -6.61
CA LEU A 39 -5.13 -3.87 -5.85
C LEU A 39 -5.67 -3.37 -4.52
N ILE A 40 -6.89 -3.75 -4.21
CA ILE A 40 -7.63 -3.27 -3.05
C ILE A 40 -8.18 -4.47 -2.29
N ALA A 41 -7.97 -4.53 -0.98
CA ALA A 41 -8.63 -5.46 -0.09
C ALA A 41 -9.96 -4.87 0.41
N LEU A 42 -11.02 -5.64 0.29
CA LEU A 42 -12.36 -5.25 0.70
C LEU A 42 -12.95 -6.35 1.59
N PRO A 43 -13.60 -6.04 2.73
CA PRO A 43 -14.36 -7.03 3.48
C PRO A 43 -15.43 -7.68 2.60
N MET A 44 -15.52 -9.00 2.62
CA MET A 44 -16.41 -9.77 1.74
C MET A 44 -17.87 -9.36 1.87
N HIS A 45 -18.33 -9.07 3.10
CA HIS A 45 -19.71 -8.63 3.36
C HIS A 45 -20.04 -7.27 2.74
N CYS A 46 -19.03 -6.41 2.49
CA CYS A 46 -19.23 -5.11 1.84
C CYS A 46 -19.31 -5.20 0.31
N TYR A 47 -18.96 -6.34 -0.29
CA TYR A 47 -18.84 -6.45 -1.75
C TYR A 47 -20.18 -6.20 -2.46
N SER A 48 -21.25 -6.81 -1.98
CA SER A 48 -22.62 -6.64 -2.55
C SER A 48 -23.08 -5.18 -2.46
N ASP A 49 -22.88 -4.57 -1.29
CA ASP A 49 -23.27 -3.18 -1.06
C ASP A 49 -22.48 -2.23 -1.95
N MET A 50 -21.18 -2.49 -2.13
CA MET A 50 -20.35 -1.68 -3.01
C MET A 50 -20.74 -1.81 -4.48
N GLN A 51 -21.21 -2.96 -4.92
CA GLN A 51 -21.77 -3.14 -6.27
C GLN A 51 -22.99 -2.23 -6.48
N THR A 52 -23.86 -2.12 -5.50
CA THR A 52 -25.05 -1.26 -5.54
C THR A 52 -24.66 0.22 -5.45
N ILE A 53 -23.80 0.58 -4.50
CA ILE A 53 -23.36 1.96 -4.26
C ILE A 53 -22.69 2.55 -5.50
N ARG A 54 -21.76 1.82 -6.13
CA ARG A 54 -21.03 2.30 -7.31
C ARG A 54 -21.92 2.58 -8.52
N ALA A 55 -23.08 1.90 -8.60
CA ALA A 55 -24.03 2.10 -9.70
C ALA A 55 -24.80 3.43 -9.57
N HIS A 56 -24.89 3.99 -8.36
CA HIS A 56 -25.73 5.15 -8.06
C HIS A 56 -24.94 6.36 -7.53
N LEU A 57 -23.74 6.14 -6.99
CA LEU A 57 -22.94 7.17 -6.34
C LEU A 57 -21.52 7.23 -6.90
N TYR A 58 -20.93 8.42 -6.83
CA TYR A 58 -19.52 8.61 -7.10
C TYR A 58 -18.68 8.17 -5.89
N VAL A 59 -17.94 7.09 -6.05
CA VAL A 59 -17.08 6.52 -5.00
C VAL A 59 -15.65 7.02 -5.20
N LYS A 60 -15.11 7.77 -4.23
CA LYS A 60 -13.74 8.29 -4.27
C LYS A 60 -12.70 7.29 -3.75
N LYS A 61 -13.06 6.50 -2.76
CA LYS A 61 -12.17 5.52 -2.13
C LYS A 61 -12.99 4.34 -1.62
N ILE A 62 -12.44 3.14 -1.76
CA ILE A 62 -13.06 1.90 -1.31
C ILE A 62 -11.97 0.98 -0.76
N GLY A 63 -12.26 0.32 0.36
CA GLY A 63 -11.38 -0.68 0.95
C GLY A 63 -9.98 -0.15 1.32
N MET A 64 -9.05 -1.08 1.52
CA MET A 64 -7.65 -0.80 1.81
C MET A 64 -6.80 -1.06 0.57
N ARG A 65 -6.07 -0.08 0.11
CA ARG A 65 -5.15 -0.23 -1.02
C ARG A 65 -3.96 -1.09 -0.60
N ILE A 66 -3.78 -2.22 -1.28
CA ILE A 66 -2.63 -3.11 -1.07
C ILE A 66 -1.42 -2.58 -1.82
N GLY A 67 -1.60 -2.22 -3.08
CA GLY A 67 -0.52 -1.71 -3.92
C GLY A 67 -0.92 -1.57 -5.37
N VAL A 68 0.08 -1.28 -6.20
CA VAL A 68 -0.06 -1.12 -7.65
C VAL A 68 0.80 -2.17 -8.35
N LEU A 69 0.19 -2.90 -9.27
CA LEU A 69 0.92 -3.85 -10.12
C LEU A 69 1.73 -3.09 -11.17
N LYS A 70 3.04 -3.35 -11.22
CA LYS A 70 3.95 -2.88 -12.26
C LYS A 70 4.67 -4.08 -12.88
N GLY A 71 4.10 -4.59 -13.97
CA GLY A 71 4.53 -5.86 -14.53
C GLY A 71 4.30 -7.01 -13.54
N SER A 72 5.35 -7.73 -13.17
CA SER A 72 5.32 -8.79 -12.16
C SER A 72 5.51 -8.29 -10.72
N ASP A 73 5.88 -7.03 -10.53
CA ASP A 73 6.17 -6.44 -9.22
C ASP A 73 4.95 -5.73 -8.63
N LEU A 74 4.70 -5.95 -7.35
CA LEU A 74 3.75 -5.16 -6.58
C LEU A 74 4.48 -4.06 -5.83
N VAL A 75 4.14 -2.80 -6.15
CA VAL A 75 4.56 -1.63 -5.39
C VAL A 75 3.57 -1.43 -4.24
N PRO A 76 3.97 -1.66 -2.99
CA PRO A 76 3.04 -1.61 -1.87
C PRO A 76 2.49 -0.19 -1.65
N ALA A 77 1.19 -0.10 -1.37
CA ALA A 77 0.55 1.18 -1.09
C ALA A 77 0.90 1.70 0.30
N HIS A 78 0.92 3.02 0.46
CA HIS A 78 1.15 3.64 1.77
C HIS A 78 0.07 3.25 2.80
N ASP A 79 -1.18 3.09 2.37
CA ASP A 79 -2.29 2.61 3.21
C ASP A 79 -1.94 1.26 3.88
N LEU A 80 -1.24 0.38 3.17
CA LEU A 80 -0.80 -0.91 3.70
C LEU A 80 0.25 -0.72 4.81
N ALA A 81 1.19 0.23 4.67
CA ALA A 81 2.16 0.53 5.72
C ALA A 81 1.48 1.07 6.98
N MET A 82 0.44 1.90 6.82
CA MET A 82 -0.32 2.50 7.93
C MET A 82 -1.35 1.56 8.54
N SER A 83 -1.63 0.40 7.92
CA SER A 83 -2.54 -0.58 8.47
C SER A 83 -1.94 -1.23 9.72
N GLN A 84 -2.82 -1.67 10.64
CA GLN A 84 -2.41 -2.48 11.81
C GLN A 84 -2.20 -3.96 11.47
N TRP A 85 -1.91 -4.24 10.21
CA TRP A 85 -1.73 -5.60 9.73
C TRP A 85 -0.36 -6.13 10.16
N ASP A 86 -0.35 -7.10 11.06
CA ASP A 86 0.89 -7.61 11.67
C ASP A 86 1.68 -8.55 10.76
N LYS A 87 0.98 -9.20 9.82
CA LYS A 87 1.59 -10.22 8.96
C LYS A 87 1.94 -9.65 7.58
N MET A 88 2.97 -8.82 7.54
CA MET A 88 3.51 -8.31 6.29
C MET A 88 4.62 -9.22 5.78
N PRO A 89 4.73 -9.45 4.45
CA PRO A 89 5.83 -10.23 3.87
C PRO A 89 7.15 -9.45 3.85
N TYR A 90 7.18 -8.26 4.41
CA TYR A 90 8.33 -7.36 4.38
C TYR A 90 8.85 -7.11 5.79
N GLU A 91 10.16 -7.14 5.93
CA GLU A 91 10.81 -6.77 7.19
C GLU A 91 10.61 -5.29 7.50
N THR A 92 10.48 -4.98 8.78
CA THR A 92 10.42 -3.61 9.28
C THR A 92 11.80 -3.22 9.80
N ILE A 93 12.30 -2.08 9.38
CA ILE A 93 13.55 -1.50 9.86
C ILE A 93 13.22 -0.36 10.81
N GLU A 94 13.57 -0.54 12.08
CA GLU A 94 13.47 0.52 13.08
C GLU A 94 14.61 1.50 12.88
N VAL A 95 14.31 2.79 12.82
CA VAL A 95 15.27 3.85 12.59
C VAL A 95 15.28 4.84 13.77
N ASP A 96 16.35 5.63 13.88
CA ASP A 96 16.40 6.71 14.84
C ASP A 96 15.59 7.94 14.39
N LEU A 97 15.51 8.95 15.26
CA LEU A 97 14.75 10.18 14.98
C LEU A 97 15.28 10.91 13.75
N ASN A 98 16.62 10.96 13.56
CA ASN A 98 17.20 11.66 12.44
C ASN A 98 16.81 11.01 11.11
N ASP A 99 16.94 9.70 10.99
CA ASP A 99 16.60 8.96 9.78
C ASP A 99 15.08 8.97 9.54
N ALA A 100 14.26 8.91 10.60
CA ALA A 100 12.81 9.08 10.49
C ALA A 100 12.44 10.43 9.87
N LEU A 101 13.07 11.51 10.34
CA LEU A 101 12.86 12.85 9.79
C LEU A 101 13.34 12.97 8.34
N GLN A 102 14.51 12.38 8.00
CA GLN A 102 14.99 12.35 6.61
C GLN A 102 14.00 11.58 5.71
N PHE A 103 13.50 10.45 6.18
CA PHE A 103 12.47 9.68 5.46
C PHE A 103 11.21 10.52 5.20
N LEU A 104 10.65 11.17 6.23
CA LEU A 104 9.42 11.99 6.14
C LEU A 104 9.62 13.24 5.27
N ARG A 105 10.81 13.79 5.21
CA ARG A 105 11.20 14.91 4.33
C ARG A 105 11.47 14.48 2.89
N ARG A 106 11.57 13.16 2.64
CA ARG A 106 12.05 12.58 1.38
C ARG A 106 13.46 13.06 1.02
N ALA A 107 14.25 13.37 2.03
CA ALA A 107 15.68 13.69 1.86
C ALA A 107 16.49 12.41 1.65
N ASP A 108 17.71 12.58 1.13
CA ASP A 108 18.64 11.47 0.96
C ASP A 108 19.16 11.01 2.33
N PHE A 109 19.06 9.73 2.59
CA PHE A 109 19.68 9.07 3.74
C PHE A 109 20.10 7.66 3.35
N LYS A 110 20.98 7.07 4.13
CA LYS A 110 21.47 5.71 3.91
C LYS A 110 20.85 4.76 4.91
N LEU A 111 20.40 3.64 4.41
CA LEU A 111 19.86 2.56 5.22
C LEU A 111 20.58 1.27 4.87
N ASN A 112 21.08 0.57 5.87
CA ASN A 112 21.70 -0.73 5.72
C ASN A 112 20.64 -1.82 5.88
N GLY A 113 20.56 -2.72 4.93
CA GLY A 113 19.62 -3.84 4.96
C GLY A 113 19.70 -4.68 3.69
N PRO A 114 19.04 -5.83 3.67
CA PRO A 114 18.94 -6.66 2.48
C PRO A 114 18.21 -5.92 1.35
N LYS A 115 18.53 -6.27 0.10
CA LYS A 115 17.85 -5.69 -1.07
C LYS A 115 16.38 -6.07 -1.06
N GLY A 116 15.51 -5.13 -1.43
CA GLY A 116 14.09 -5.35 -1.54
C GLY A 116 13.24 -4.31 -0.81
N TRP A 117 11.97 -4.65 -0.64
CA TRP A 117 11.01 -3.83 0.06
C TRP A 117 11.14 -3.99 1.58
N HIS A 118 11.09 -2.85 2.29
CA HIS A 118 11.06 -2.79 3.75
C HIS A 118 10.09 -1.72 4.20
N SER A 119 9.45 -1.93 5.35
CA SER A 119 8.79 -0.84 6.04
C SER A 119 9.79 -0.11 6.95
N ILE A 120 9.61 1.18 7.12
CA ILE A 120 10.35 2.00 8.08
C ILE A 120 9.46 2.23 9.28
N SER A 121 10.03 2.07 10.49
CA SER A 121 9.36 2.44 11.73
C SER A 121 10.25 3.27 12.65
N TYR A 122 9.61 4.08 13.47
CA TYR A 122 10.22 4.84 14.55
C TYR A 122 9.36 4.68 15.80
N MET A 123 9.95 4.29 16.92
CA MET A 123 9.24 3.99 18.17
C MET A 123 8.05 3.02 17.98
N ASN A 124 8.28 1.95 17.21
CA ASN A 124 7.28 0.96 16.81
C ASN A 124 6.09 1.51 15.98
N CYS A 125 6.16 2.74 15.51
CA CYS A 125 5.17 3.32 14.60
C CYS A 125 5.68 3.22 13.16
N ARG A 126 4.99 2.48 12.31
CA ARG A 126 5.33 2.40 10.89
C ARG A 126 5.13 3.76 10.21
N LEU A 127 6.10 4.17 9.41
CA LEU A 127 6.11 5.45 8.71
C LEU A 127 5.83 5.30 7.21
N GLY A 128 6.19 4.17 6.60
CA GLY A 128 5.99 3.96 5.18
C GLY A 128 6.95 2.93 4.60
N TRP A 129 7.11 2.94 3.28
CA TRP A 129 7.90 1.99 2.52
C TRP A 129 9.17 2.58 1.95
N VAL A 130 10.21 1.75 1.94
CA VAL A 130 11.44 1.96 1.17
C VAL A 130 11.74 0.73 0.32
N LYS A 131 12.45 0.91 -0.78
CA LYS A 131 13.06 -0.18 -1.55
C LYS A 131 14.56 -0.01 -1.55
N ILE A 132 15.27 -0.94 -0.91
CA ILE A 132 16.74 -0.96 -0.89
C ILE A 132 17.22 -1.59 -2.19
N LEU A 133 18.04 -0.86 -2.93
CA LEU A 133 18.68 -1.26 -4.16
C LEU A 133 20.21 -1.30 -3.96
N PRO A 134 20.99 -1.94 -4.86
CA PRO A 134 22.44 -2.07 -4.67
C PRO A 134 23.18 -0.78 -4.37
N ASN A 135 22.77 0.33 -4.99
CA ASN A 135 23.49 1.60 -4.94
C ASN A 135 22.62 2.79 -4.49
N ARG A 136 21.35 2.54 -4.13
CA ARG A 136 20.43 3.61 -3.74
C ARG A 136 19.27 3.10 -2.89
N LEU A 137 18.68 4.02 -2.16
CA LEU A 137 17.43 3.83 -1.42
C LEU A 137 16.31 4.59 -2.14
N ASN A 138 15.23 3.91 -2.48
CA ASN A 138 14.03 4.57 -2.97
C ASN A 138 13.05 4.78 -1.82
N ASN A 139 12.72 6.03 -1.59
CA ASN A 139 11.75 6.43 -0.58
C ASN A 139 10.35 6.53 -1.21
N TYR A 140 9.38 5.75 -0.68
CA TYR A 140 8.00 5.69 -1.16
C TYR A 140 7.02 6.44 -0.26
N TYR A 141 7.50 7.29 0.64
CA TYR A 141 6.63 8.20 1.38
C TYR A 141 5.87 9.11 0.42
N PRO A 142 4.54 9.34 0.60
CA PRO A 142 3.77 10.17 -0.31
C PRO A 142 4.36 11.57 -0.44
N ASN A 143 4.59 12.03 -1.68
CA ASN A 143 5.23 13.31 -1.93
C ASN A 143 4.41 14.50 -1.38
N THR A 144 3.08 14.38 -1.43
CA THR A 144 2.15 15.38 -0.92
C THR A 144 2.14 15.49 0.61
N TRP A 145 2.70 14.52 1.33
CA TRP A 145 2.73 14.45 2.80
C TRP A 145 4.11 14.76 3.37
N ARG A 146 5.08 15.01 2.49
CA ARG A 146 6.44 15.29 2.95
C ARG A 146 6.47 16.48 3.90
N ILE A 147 7.27 16.37 4.95
CA ILE A 147 7.52 17.49 5.87
C ILE A 147 8.42 18.49 5.16
N LEU A 148 7.99 19.73 5.09
CA LEU A 148 8.81 20.81 4.61
C LEU A 148 9.75 21.28 5.73
N ASN A 149 10.96 21.66 5.37
CA ASN A 149 11.91 22.22 6.33
C ASN A 149 11.37 23.55 6.87
N TYR A 150 11.39 23.69 8.18
CA TYR A 150 11.24 24.94 8.90
C TYR A 150 12.59 25.27 9.50
#